data_1afdf9fa7e2630c8072ca77e1732cf40
#
_entry.id   1afdf9fa7e2630c8072ca77e1732cf40
#
_cell.length_a   1.000
_cell.length_b   1.000
_cell.length_c   1.000
_cell.angle_alpha   90.00
_cell.angle_beta   90.00
_cell.angle_gamma   90.00
#
_symmetry.space_group_name_H-M   'P 1'
#
loop_
_entity.id
_entity.type
_entity.pdbx_description
1 polymer ?
#
loop_
_entity_poly.entity_id
_entity_poly.type
_entity_poly.pdbx_seq_one_letter_code
_entity_poly.pdbx_strand_id
1 'polypeptide(L)'
;MTLHSDSVVRDAGFSLFETMVALAVLALVVSVTATSIRGPSPAVLLQQQANALIESATLARSRAVSTGRSVALELPGCGGKAELAHFHPDGTADAAQACVTVEEQILKLHVSPLTGRLVVRAS
;
A
#
# COMPACT_ATOMS: atom_id res chain seq x y z
N MET A 1 -44.68 -20.35 -43.48
CA MET A 1 -44.18 -18.98 -43.77
C MET A 1 -44.48 -17.96 -42.70
N THR A 2 -45.24 -18.35 -41.73
CA THR A 2 -45.56 -17.51 -40.56
C THR A 2 -44.45 -17.48 -39.48
N LEU A 3 -43.51 -18.39 -39.55
CA LEU A 3 -42.42 -18.48 -38.55
C LEU A 3 -41.41 -17.30 -38.60
N HIS A 4 -41.32 -16.65 -39.75
CA HIS A 4 -40.41 -15.54 -39.94
C HIS A 4 -40.91 -14.23 -39.31
N SER A 5 -42.20 -14.09 -39.15
CA SER A 5 -42.81 -12.91 -38.54
C SER A 5 -42.70 -12.92 -37.02
N ASP A 6 -42.72 -14.10 -36.40
CA ASP A 6 -42.64 -14.23 -34.96
C ASP A 6 -41.25 -13.95 -34.38
N SER A 7 -40.20 -14.25 -35.14
CA SER A 7 -38.85 -13.94 -34.70
C SER A 7 -38.53 -12.45 -34.74
N VAL A 8 -39.12 -11.72 -35.70
CA VAL A 8 -38.95 -10.27 -35.79
C VAL A 8 -39.66 -9.53 -34.66
N VAL A 9 -40.82 -10.04 -34.24
CA VAL A 9 -41.56 -9.45 -33.12
C VAL A 9 -40.85 -9.67 -31.77
N ARG A 10 -40.15 -10.77 -31.63
CA ARG A 10 -39.34 -11.04 -30.42
C ARG A 10 -38.13 -10.13 -30.26
N ASP A 11 -37.49 -9.76 -31.37
CA ASP A 11 -36.30 -8.89 -31.36
C ASP A 11 -36.67 -7.41 -31.22
N ALA A 12 -37.93 -7.04 -31.51
CA ALA A 12 -38.36 -5.64 -31.58
C ALA A 12 -38.76 -4.99 -30.25
N GLY A 13 -38.78 -5.72 -29.14
CA GLY A 13 -39.37 -5.14 -27.95
C GLY A 13 -38.74 -5.52 -26.63
N PHE A 14 -37.74 -4.80 -26.25
CA PHE A 14 -37.53 -4.68 -24.80
C PHE A 14 -38.70 -3.90 -24.18
N SER A 15 -39.39 -4.50 -23.20
CA SER A 15 -40.42 -3.79 -22.49
C SER A 15 -39.82 -2.67 -21.65
N LEU A 16 -40.57 -1.60 -21.45
CA LEU A 16 -40.16 -0.52 -20.54
C LEU A 16 -39.74 -1.02 -19.17
N PHE A 17 -40.42 -2.05 -18.68
CA PHE A 17 -40.09 -2.68 -17.41
C PHE A 17 -38.71 -3.32 -17.42
N GLU A 18 -38.36 -4.01 -18.51
CA GLU A 18 -37.05 -4.66 -18.67
C GLU A 18 -35.91 -3.64 -18.72
N THR A 19 -36.09 -2.53 -19.43
CA THR A 19 -35.10 -1.44 -19.45
C THR A 19 -34.95 -0.78 -18.07
N MET A 20 -36.03 -0.60 -17.32
CA MET A 20 -35.99 -0.07 -15.98
C MET A 20 -35.22 -1.00 -15.02
N VAL A 21 -35.45 -2.31 -15.11
CA VAL A 21 -34.73 -3.31 -14.31
C VAL A 21 -33.24 -3.32 -14.69
N ALA A 22 -32.93 -3.29 -15.98
CA ALA A 22 -31.55 -3.25 -16.45
C ALA A 22 -30.79 -2.00 -15.92
N LEU A 23 -31.44 -0.83 -16.00
CA LEU A 23 -30.86 0.41 -15.47
C LEU A 23 -30.70 0.38 -13.95
N ALA A 24 -31.64 -0.21 -13.23
CA ALA A 24 -31.56 -0.34 -11.79
C ALA A 24 -30.39 -1.25 -11.38
N VAL A 25 -30.20 -2.38 -12.07
CA VAL A 25 -29.07 -3.28 -11.83
C VAL A 25 -27.76 -2.59 -12.16
N LEU A 26 -27.69 -1.88 -13.27
CA LEU A 26 -26.51 -1.13 -13.67
C LEU A 26 -26.15 -0.06 -12.63
N ALA A 27 -27.13 0.68 -12.14
CA ALA A 27 -26.92 1.70 -11.10
C ALA A 27 -26.40 1.07 -9.80
N LEU A 28 -26.91 -0.11 -9.46
CA LEU A 28 -26.48 -0.83 -8.27
C LEU A 28 -25.02 -1.31 -8.42
N VAL A 29 -24.65 -1.85 -9.56
CA VAL A 29 -23.26 -2.26 -9.84
C VAL A 29 -22.33 -1.07 -9.78
N VAL A 30 -22.71 0.05 -10.39
CA VAL A 30 -21.90 1.28 -10.37
C VAL A 30 -21.75 1.81 -8.94
N SER A 31 -22.80 1.77 -8.13
CA SER A 31 -22.72 2.26 -6.74
C SER A 31 -21.77 1.41 -5.88
N VAL A 32 -21.76 0.10 -6.09
CA VAL A 32 -20.83 -0.80 -5.36
C VAL A 32 -19.39 -0.55 -5.78
N THR A 33 -19.14 -0.38 -7.09
CA THR A 33 -17.78 -0.12 -7.59
C THR A 33 -17.28 1.26 -7.18
N ALA A 34 -18.15 2.26 -7.11
CA ALA A 34 -17.77 3.61 -6.69
C ALA A 34 -17.24 3.68 -5.25
N THR A 35 -17.73 2.80 -4.37
CA THR A 35 -17.22 2.73 -2.99
C THR A 35 -15.82 2.14 -2.90
N SER A 36 -15.41 1.33 -3.89
CA SER A 36 -14.09 0.71 -3.92
C SER A 36 -12.99 1.65 -4.44
N ILE A 37 -13.34 2.78 -5.01
CA ILE A 37 -12.38 3.74 -5.59
C ILE A 37 -11.83 4.71 -4.52
N ARG A 38 -12.28 4.60 -3.28
CA ARG A 38 -11.69 5.36 -2.18
C ARG A 38 -10.23 4.93 -2.04
N GLY A 39 -9.34 5.89 -2.17
CA GLY A 39 -7.92 5.66 -1.96
C GLY A 39 -7.63 5.02 -0.60
N PRO A 40 -6.44 4.46 -0.41
CA PRO A 40 -6.06 3.84 0.85
C PRO A 40 -6.18 4.84 2.00
N SER A 41 -6.63 4.36 3.16
CA SER A 41 -6.72 5.20 4.35
C SER A 41 -5.32 5.67 4.78
N PRO A 42 -5.20 6.79 5.51
CA PRO A 42 -3.91 7.24 6.01
C PRO A 42 -3.16 6.17 6.82
N ALA A 43 -3.86 5.34 7.56
CA ALA A 43 -3.26 4.24 8.30
C ALA A 43 -2.63 3.19 7.38
N VAL A 44 -3.27 2.88 6.25
CA VAL A 44 -2.72 1.94 5.25
C VAL A 44 -1.50 2.54 4.56
N LEU A 45 -1.55 3.81 4.18
CA LEU A 45 -0.40 4.52 3.59
C LEU A 45 0.78 4.56 4.55
N LEU A 46 0.52 4.83 5.81
CA LEU A 46 1.54 4.85 6.86
C LEU A 46 2.22 3.48 6.98
N GLN A 47 1.43 2.41 7.00
CA GLN A 47 1.94 1.04 7.07
C GLN A 47 2.75 0.68 5.81
N GLN A 48 2.31 1.07 4.63
CA GLN A 48 3.02 0.83 3.39
C GLN A 48 4.39 1.54 3.37
N GLN A 49 4.44 2.79 3.81
CA GLN A 49 5.70 3.53 3.90
C GLN A 49 6.64 2.92 4.93
N ALA A 50 6.11 2.50 6.08
CA ALA A 50 6.90 1.81 7.10
C ALA A 50 7.47 0.49 6.58
N ASN A 51 6.68 -0.31 5.88
CA ASN A 51 7.12 -1.57 5.29
C ASN A 51 8.21 -1.35 4.23
N ALA A 52 8.09 -0.30 3.41
CA ALA A 52 9.11 0.05 2.43
C ALA A 52 10.45 0.40 3.10
N LEU A 53 10.42 1.13 4.21
CA LEU A 53 11.62 1.44 4.98
C LEU A 53 12.23 0.19 5.62
N ILE A 54 11.41 -0.69 6.19
CA ILE A 54 11.86 -1.95 6.78
C ILE A 54 12.53 -2.83 5.72
N GLU A 55 11.96 -2.90 4.53
CA GLU A 55 12.55 -3.64 3.41
C GLU A 55 13.89 -3.04 2.99
N SER A 56 13.98 -1.73 2.85
CA SER A 56 15.24 -1.04 2.53
C SER A 56 16.31 -1.30 3.58
N ALA A 57 15.95 -1.27 4.85
CA ALA A 57 16.86 -1.57 5.95
C ALA A 57 17.34 -3.03 5.93
N THR A 58 16.44 -3.96 5.63
CA THR A 58 16.78 -5.38 5.50
C THR A 58 17.75 -5.61 4.34
N LEU A 59 17.54 -4.95 3.21
CA LEU A 59 18.46 -5.01 2.06
C LEU A 59 19.83 -4.41 2.38
N ALA A 60 19.86 -3.28 3.07
CA ALA A 60 21.11 -2.64 3.48
C ALA A 60 21.91 -3.54 4.43
N ARG A 61 21.25 -4.14 5.40
CA ARG A 61 21.86 -5.11 6.31
C ARG A 61 22.39 -6.33 5.56
N SER A 62 21.61 -6.89 4.66
CA SER A 62 22.01 -8.04 3.84
C SER A 62 23.25 -7.71 2.99
N ARG A 63 23.30 -6.51 2.40
CA ARG A 63 24.48 -6.06 1.64
C ARG A 63 25.71 -5.92 2.52
N ALA A 64 25.56 -5.36 3.72
CA ALA A 64 26.67 -5.23 4.66
C ALA A 64 27.25 -6.59 5.03
N VAL A 65 26.39 -7.56 5.34
CA VAL A 65 26.82 -8.92 5.69
C VAL A 65 27.47 -9.63 4.49
N SER A 66 26.88 -9.52 3.31
CA SER A 66 27.38 -10.23 2.12
C SER A 66 28.66 -9.65 1.54
N THR A 67 28.84 -8.32 1.61
CA THR A 67 30.02 -7.64 1.07
C THR A 67 31.15 -7.48 2.09
N GLY A 68 30.87 -7.70 3.37
CA GLY A 68 31.83 -7.46 4.45
C GLY A 68 32.16 -6.00 4.68
N ARG A 69 31.30 -5.09 4.25
CA ARG A 69 31.49 -3.64 4.38
C ARG A 69 30.27 -3.00 5.00
N SER A 70 30.48 -1.98 5.82
CA SER A 70 29.39 -1.19 6.38
C SER A 70 28.61 -0.47 5.28
N VAL A 71 27.30 -0.46 5.38
CA VAL A 71 26.38 0.20 4.44
C VAL A 71 25.59 1.26 5.20
N ALA A 72 25.57 2.48 4.66
CA ALA A 72 24.77 3.57 5.20
C ALA A 72 23.43 3.64 4.46
N LEU A 73 22.36 3.84 5.20
CA LEU A 73 21.00 4.04 4.67
C LEU A 73 20.45 5.34 5.24
N GLU A 74 19.96 6.19 4.36
CA GLU A 74 19.30 7.42 4.76
C GLU A 74 17.85 7.13 5.13
N LEU A 75 17.46 7.53 6.34
CA LEU A 75 16.13 7.36 6.87
C LEU A 75 15.47 8.73 7.08
N PRO A 76 14.13 8.83 6.91
CA PRO A 76 13.42 10.03 7.28
C PRO A 76 13.43 10.20 8.79
N GLY A 77 14.22 11.15 9.28
CA GLY A 77 14.35 11.40 10.72
C GLY A 77 13.14 12.07 11.32
N CYS A 78 13.00 11.90 12.62
CA CYS A 78 11.98 12.57 13.40
C CYS A 78 12.38 14.04 13.61
N GLY A 79 11.64 14.98 13.02
CA GLY A 79 11.97 16.40 13.08
C GLY A 79 12.42 17.00 11.76
N GLY A 80 12.21 16.29 10.66
CA GLY A 80 12.42 16.81 9.30
C GLY A 80 13.85 16.72 8.76
N LYS A 81 14.78 16.21 9.54
CA LYS A 81 16.16 15.96 9.08
C LYS A 81 16.36 14.49 8.79
N ALA A 82 17.01 14.17 7.68
CA ALA A 82 17.40 12.81 7.38
C ALA A 82 18.41 12.30 8.42
N GLU A 83 18.29 11.04 8.79
CA GLU A 83 19.19 10.36 9.70
C GLU A 83 19.84 9.20 8.99
N LEU A 84 21.15 9.06 9.14
CA LEU A 84 21.90 7.97 8.52
C LEU A 84 21.99 6.79 9.49
N ALA A 85 21.51 5.65 9.04
CA ALA A 85 21.68 4.38 9.74
C ALA A 85 22.85 3.62 9.13
N HIS A 86 23.80 3.20 9.94
CA HIS A 86 24.95 2.41 9.51
C HIS A 86 24.76 0.95 9.89
N PHE A 87 24.79 0.09 8.90
CA PHE A 87 24.68 -1.36 9.06
C PHE A 87 26.08 -1.98 8.93
N HIS A 88 26.47 -2.77 9.91
CA HIS A 88 27.78 -3.38 9.99
C HIS A 88 27.80 -4.79 9.41
N PRO A 89 28.98 -5.28 8.96
CA PRO A 89 29.10 -6.61 8.36
C PRO A 89 28.76 -7.77 9.30
N ASP A 90 28.83 -7.55 10.62
CA ASP A 90 28.47 -8.55 11.63
C ASP A 90 26.96 -8.67 11.87
N GLY A 91 26.16 -7.90 11.15
CA GLY A 91 24.69 -7.88 11.28
C GLY A 91 24.15 -6.91 12.32
N THR A 92 25.04 -6.21 13.03
CA THR A 92 24.63 -5.13 13.96
C THR A 92 24.47 -3.81 13.21
N ALA A 93 23.95 -2.81 13.88
CA ALA A 93 23.79 -1.47 13.32
C ALA A 93 23.96 -0.41 14.40
N ASP A 94 24.21 0.82 13.98
CA ASP A 94 24.16 1.96 14.88
C ASP A 94 22.70 2.31 15.19
N ALA A 95 22.45 2.78 16.42
CA ALA A 95 21.11 3.19 16.82
C ALA A 95 20.66 4.38 15.97
N ALA A 96 19.50 4.26 15.37
CA ALA A 96 18.89 5.30 14.54
C ALA A 96 17.38 5.28 14.70
N GLN A 97 16.75 6.41 14.45
CA GLN A 97 15.30 6.54 14.51
C GLN A 97 14.76 7.05 13.17
N ALA A 98 13.58 6.58 12.82
CA ALA A 98 12.88 7.04 11.64
C ALA A 98 11.43 7.39 12.00
N CYS A 99 10.90 8.39 11.33
CA CYS A 99 9.51 8.78 11.47
C CYS A 99 8.85 8.82 10.10
N VAL A 100 7.74 8.12 9.97
CA VAL A 100 6.87 8.18 8.80
C VAL A 100 5.64 8.98 9.16
N THR A 101 5.33 9.98 8.37
CA THR A 101 4.19 10.87 8.59
C THR A 101 3.26 10.84 7.39
N VAL A 102 1.99 10.56 7.64
CA VAL A 102 0.92 10.68 6.64
C VAL A 102 -0.20 11.48 7.27
N GLU A 103 -0.48 12.65 6.69
CA GLU A 103 -1.41 13.63 7.25
C GLU A 103 -0.98 14.01 8.69
N GLU A 104 -1.83 13.76 9.68
CA GLU A 104 -1.52 14.07 11.09
C GLU A 104 -1.00 12.84 11.87
N GLN A 105 -0.90 11.68 11.20
CA GLN A 105 -0.46 10.44 11.83
C GLN A 105 1.04 10.26 11.68
N ILE A 106 1.70 9.91 12.78
CA ILE A 106 3.14 9.68 12.83
C ILE A 106 3.40 8.27 13.33
N LEU A 107 4.21 7.53 12.59
CA LEU A 107 4.69 6.21 12.99
C LEU A 107 6.19 6.29 13.24
N LYS A 108 6.62 5.92 14.44
CA LYS A 108 8.02 5.93 14.83
C LYS A 108 8.62 4.54 14.67
N LEU A 109 9.79 4.50 14.05
CA LEU A 109 10.58 3.28 13.90
C LEU A 109 11.95 3.49 14.52
N HIS A 110 12.59 2.42 14.94
CA HIS A 110 13.98 2.48 15.41
C HIS A 110 14.76 1.29 14.89
N VAL A 111 16.06 1.50 14.69
CA VAL A 111 16.99 0.43 14.35
C VAL A 111 17.48 -0.21 15.64
N SER A 112 17.28 -1.51 15.79
CA SER A 112 17.85 -2.27 16.90
C SER A 112 19.35 -2.46 16.69
N PRO A 113 20.21 -1.95 17.58
CA PRO A 113 21.65 -2.08 17.40
C PRO A 113 22.15 -3.53 17.36
N LEU A 114 21.53 -4.39 18.13
CA LEU A 114 21.97 -5.79 18.28
C LEU A 114 21.58 -6.64 17.08
N THR A 115 20.40 -6.41 16.50
CA THR A 115 19.88 -7.24 15.39
C THR A 115 20.02 -6.57 14.04
N GLY A 116 20.29 -5.27 13.98
CA GLY A 116 20.35 -4.49 12.75
C GLY A 116 19.00 -4.41 12.02
N ARG A 117 17.90 -4.60 12.72
CA ARG A 117 16.57 -4.56 12.13
C ARG A 117 15.86 -3.25 12.46
N LEU A 118 15.17 -2.74 11.47
CA LEU A 118 14.27 -1.61 11.66
C LEU A 118 12.92 -2.14 12.13
N VAL A 119 12.46 -1.68 13.28
CA VAL A 119 11.21 -2.14 13.91
C VAL A 119 10.36 -0.95 14.30
N VAL A 120 9.05 -1.16 14.28
CA VAL A 120 8.10 -0.14 14.74
C VAL A 120 8.22 -0.02 16.25
N ARG A 121 8.36 1.22 16.71
CA ARG A 121 8.39 1.48 18.16
C ARG A 121 6.96 1.43 18.69
N ALA A 122 6.72 0.56 19.66
CA ALA A 122 5.48 0.56 20.39
C ALA A 122 5.36 1.86 21.20
N SER A 123 4.26 2.55 21.00
CA SER A 123 3.96 3.77 21.74
C SER A 123 3.44 3.48 23.14
#